data_04aa68f6b17b3af4bb502976ed9365c4
#
_entry.id   04aa68f6b17b3af4bb502976ed9365c4
#
_cell.length_a   1.000
_cell.length_b   1.000
_cell.length_c   1.000
_cell.angle_alpha   90.00
_cell.angle_beta   90.00
_cell.angle_gamma   90.00
#
_symmetry.space_group_name_H-M   'P 1'
#
loop_
_entity.id
_entity.type
_entity.pdbx_description
1 polymer ?
#
loop_
_entity_poly.entity_id
_entity_poly.type
_entity_poly.pdbx_seq_one_letter_code
_entity_poly.pdbx_strand_id
1 'polypeptide(L)'
;MNEIDRGFMREAFQQALISYNEGGLPIGAVMVENGAIISAGHNRRVQDGDPTAHGEMDCLRKAGRRTRYDGVTLYTTLSPCMMCSGTVLQFGIKKVVIGEDRNFPGNIELLRSHGVEVVLLDDPECIALMRRFIAERPELWDEDIAGRENV
;
A
#
# COMPACT_ATOMS: atom_id res chain seq x y z
N MET A 1 14.98 3.06 14.35
CA MET A 1 13.63 3.30 13.86
C MET A 1 13.59 4.65 13.16
N ASN A 2 13.22 4.67 11.92
CA ASN A 2 13.35 5.86 11.08
C ASN A 2 12.12 6.76 11.21
N GLU A 3 12.31 7.94 11.81
CA GLU A 3 11.23 8.91 11.97
C GLU A 3 10.75 9.49 10.64
N ILE A 4 11.64 9.56 9.65
CA ILE A 4 11.28 10.00 8.31
C ILE A 4 10.27 9.03 7.70
N ASP A 5 10.54 7.73 7.80
CA ASP A 5 9.64 6.70 7.28
C ASP A 5 8.31 6.73 8.01
N ARG A 6 8.30 6.95 9.32
CA ARG A 6 7.06 7.08 10.09
C ARG A 6 6.25 8.31 9.66
N GLY A 7 6.93 9.42 9.37
CA GLY A 7 6.27 10.64 8.89
C GLY A 7 5.54 10.42 7.57
N PHE A 8 6.20 9.78 6.61
CA PHE A 8 5.58 9.48 5.32
C PHE A 8 4.51 8.39 5.44
N MET A 9 4.69 7.43 6.34
CA MET A 9 3.65 6.44 6.61
C MET A 9 2.39 7.11 7.17
N ARG A 10 2.54 8.17 7.94
CA ARG A 10 1.39 8.94 8.43
C ARG A 10 0.58 9.52 7.27
N GLU A 11 1.27 10.00 6.23
CA GLU A 11 0.60 10.51 5.03
C GLU A 11 -0.12 9.38 4.27
N ALA A 12 0.50 8.20 4.18
CA ALA A 12 -0.15 7.04 3.59
C ALA A 12 -1.39 6.63 4.41
N PHE A 13 -1.29 6.71 5.73
CA PHE A 13 -2.42 6.42 6.62
C PHE A 13 -3.59 7.39 6.40
N GLN A 14 -3.31 8.67 6.17
CA GLN A 14 -4.36 9.64 5.85
C GLN A 14 -5.09 9.24 4.57
N GLN A 15 -4.39 8.72 3.57
CA GLN A 15 -5.02 8.20 2.36
C GLN A 15 -5.91 6.99 2.68
N ALA A 16 -5.46 6.11 3.57
CA ALA A 16 -6.27 4.98 4.02
C ALA A 16 -7.56 5.43 4.69
N LEU A 17 -7.49 6.49 5.51
CA LEU A 17 -8.67 7.06 6.17
C LEU A 17 -9.65 7.65 5.15
N ILE A 18 -9.16 8.30 4.10
CA ILE A 18 -10.01 8.82 3.04
C ILE A 18 -10.81 7.68 2.41
N SER A 19 -10.15 6.57 2.06
CA SER A 19 -10.82 5.42 1.49
C SER A 19 -11.86 4.84 2.45
N TYR A 20 -11.47 4.69 3.73
CA TYR A 20 -12.38 4.19 4.76
C TYR A 20 -13.65 5.04 4.85
N ASN A 21 -13.49 6.36 4.86
CA ASN A 21 -14.62 7.29 4.97
C ASN A 21 -15.48 7.31 3.71
N GLU A 22 -14.93 6.89 2.57
CA GLU A 22 -15.67 6.74 1.31
C GLU A 22 -16.36 5.37 1.19
N GLY A 23 -16.20 4.52 2.17
CA GLY A 23 -16.78 3.17 2.14
C GLY A 23 -15.91 2.12 1.47
N GLY A 24 -14.66 2.46 1.16
CA GLY A 24 -13.71 1.55 0.54
C GLY A 24 -12.72 0.95 1.51
N LEU A 25 -11.82 0.11 0.99
CA LEU A 25 -10.79 -0.53 1.79
C LEU A 25 -9.78 0.52 2.31
N PRO A 26 -9.44 0.48 3.60
CA PRO A 26 -8.55 1.47 4.20
C PRO A 26 -7.07 1.16 3.94
N ILE A 27 -6.69 1.26 2.68
CA ILE A 27 -5.32 1.05 2.22
C ILE A 27 -4.90 2.30 1.49
N GLY A 28 -3.80 2.91 1.94
CA GLY A 28 -3.28 4.13 1.36
C GLY A 28 -1.81 3.99 1.02
N ALA A 29 -1.35 4.81 0.11
CA ALA A 29 0.04 4.80 -0.34
C ALA A 29 0.50 6.20 -0.71
N VAL A 30 1.80 6.45 -0.53
CA VAL A 30 2.46 7.64 -1.07
C VAL A 30 3.77 7.22 -1.72
N MET A 31 4.17 7.93 -2.76
CA MET A 31 5.48 7.79 -3.37
C MET A 31 6.31 9.03 -3.03
N VAL A 32 7.56 8.78 -2.65
CA VAL A 32 8.50 9.84 -2.22
C VAL A 32 9.75 9.75 -3.04
N GLU A 33 10.24 10.91 -3.50
CA GLU A 33 11.50 11.01 -4.21
C GLU A 33 12.23 12.25 -3.72
N ASN A 34 13.50 12.10 -3.37
CA ASN A 34 14.33 13.21 -2.86
C ASN A 34 13.67 13.92 -1.66
N GLY A 35 13.06 13.16 -0.76
CA GLY A 35 12.45 13.69 0.45
C GLY A 35 11.10 14.38 0.26
N ALA A 36 10.53 14.33 -0.94
CA ALA A 36 9.25 14.97 -1.24
C ALA A 36 8.22 13.97 -1.77
N ILE A 37 6.97 14.11 -1.32
CA ILE A 37 5.88 13.29 -1.85
C ILE A 37 5.60 13.71 -3.29
N ILE A 38 5.67 12.76 -4.22
CA ILE A 38 5.37 13.01 -5.63
C ILE A 38 3.97 12.55 -6.02
N SER A 39 3.38 11.65 -5.23
CA SER A 39 1.99 11.23 -5.45
C SER A 39 1.45 10.58 -4.17
N ALA A 40 0.12 10.55 -4.07
CA ALA A 40 -0.60 9.89 -3.00
C ALA A 40 -1.84 9.24 -3.58
N GLY A 41 -2.23 8.09 -3.05
CA GLY A 41 -3.40 7.37 -3.51
C GLY A 41 -3.97 6.45 -2.46
N HIS A 42 -5.16 5.95 -2.70
CA HIS A 42 -5.81 5.01 -1.81
C HIS A 42 -6.60 3.98 -2.62
N ASN A 43 -6.97 2.88 -1.97
CA ASN A 43 -7.77 1.86 -2.62
C ASN A 43 -9.10 2.45 -3.10
N ARG A 44 -9.46 2.16 -4.35
CA ARG A 44 -10.68 2.66 -4.99
C ARG A 44 -11.52 1.52 -5.60
N ARG A 45 -11.23 0.29 -5.19
CA ARG A 45 -11.93 -0.88 -5.72
C ARG A 45 -13.44 -0.73 -5.59
N VAL A 46 -13.91 -0.37 -4.40
CA VAL A 46 -15.34 -0.20 -4.12
C VAL A 46 -15.85 1.08 -4.77
N GLN A 47 -15.13 2.17 -4.60
CA GLN A 47 -15.55 3.47 -5.08
C GLN A 47 -15.69 3.53 -6.60
N ASP A 48 -14.73 2.95 -7.33
CA ASP A 48 -14.70 3.00 -8.80
C ASP A 48 -15.21 1.73 -9.47
N GLY A 49 -15.50 0.67 -8.69
CA GLY A 49 -15.86 -0.62 -9.26
C GLY A 49 -14.73 -1.25 -10.07
N ASP A 50 -13.48 -1.00 -9.68
CA ASP A 50 -12.30 -1.43 -10.42
C ASP A 50 -11.44 -2.37 -9.57
N PRO A 51 -11.36 -3.67 -9.93
CA PRO A 51 -10.62 -4.64 -9.14
C PRO A 51 -9.11 -4.38 -9.08
N THR A 52 -8.56 -3.58 -9.98
CA THR A 52 -7.13 -3.28 -10.00
C THR A 52 -6.79 -1.96 -9.28
N ALA A 53 -7.79 -1.21 -8.84
CA ALA A 53 -7.58 0.09 -8.22
C ALA A 53 -7.15 -0.03 -6.76
N HIS A 54 -6.05 -0.74 -6.51
CA HIS A 54 -5.41 -0.81 -5.20
C HIS A 54 -4.73 0.53 -4.88
N GLY A 55 -4.44 0.77 -3.60
CA GLY A 55 -3.82 2.02 -3.18
C GLY A 55 -2.50 2.30 -3.87
N GLU A 56 -1.67 1.27 -4.00
CA GLU A 56 -0.37 1.38 -4.67
C GLU A 56 -0.55 1.70 -6.16
N MET A 57 -1.53 1.06 -6.81
CA MET A 57 -1.83 1.31 -8.22
C MET A 57 -2.38 2.72 -8.45
N ASP A 58 -3.25 3.19 -7.57
CA ASP A 58 -3.78 4.54 -7.62
C ASP A 58 -2.67 5.56 -7.46
N CYS A 59 -1.76 5.31 -6.52
CA CYS A 59 -0.59 6.15 -6.28
C CYS A 59 0.31 6.22 -7.51
N LEU A 60 0.60 5.07 -8.11
CA LEU A 60 1.43 5.01 -9.33
C LEU A 60 0.78 5.75 -10.49
N ARG A 61 -0.52 5.56 -10.69
CA ARG A 61 -1.27 6.24 -11.75
C ARG A 61 -1.19 7.75 -11.58
N LYS A 62 -1.33 8.24 -10.37
CA LYS A 62 -1.27 9.68 -10.07
C LYS A 62 0.14 10.26 -10.18
N ALA A 63 1.17 9.45 -10.00
CA ALA A 63 2.55 9.89 -10.25
C ALA A 63 2.76 10.21 -11.72
N GLY A 64 1.96 9.61 -12.59
CA GLY A 64 2.00 9.86 -14.00
C GLY A 64 3.12 9.13 -14.72
N ARG A 65 3.29 9.46 -15.99
CA ARG A 65 4.28 8.82 -16.84
C ARG A 65 5.68 9.30 -16.46
N ARG A 66 6.55 8.36 -16.14
CA ARG A 66 7.93 8.66 -15.72
C ARG A 66 8.89 7.71 -16.41
N THR A 67 10.11 8.17 -16.63
CA THR A 67 11.16 7.35 -17.23
C THR A 67 11.78 6.40 -16.21
N ARG A 68 11.95 6.85 -14.96
CA ARG A 68 12.65 6.09 -13.90
C ARG A 68 11.90 6.16 -12.59
N TYR A 69 11.95 5.04 -11.86
CA TYR A 69 11.37 4.91 -10.52
C TYR A 69 12.39 4.42 -9.49
N ASP A 70 13.66 4.24 -9.87
CA ASP A 70 14.70 3.68 -8.99
C ASP A 70 15.06 4.60 -7.83
N GLY A 71 14.73 5.89 -7.91
CA GLY A 71 14.90 6.84 -6.81
C GLY A 71 13.65 7.02 -5.95
N VAL A 72 12.58 6.27 -6.24
CA VAL A 72 11.30 6.40 -5.56
C VAL A 72 11.23 5.41 -4.40
N THR A 73 10.71 5.86 -3.25
CA THR A 73 10.29 4.99 -2.16
C THR A 73 8.78 4.95 -2.14
N LEU A 74 8.22 3.74 -2.10
CA LEU A 74 6.78 3.53 -1.96
C LEU A 74 6.45 3.25 -0.50
N TYR A 75 5.53 4.04 0.06
CA TYR A 75 4.98 3.81 1.39
C TYR A 75 3.56 3.28 1.22
N THR A 76 3.27 2.15 1.81
CA THR A 76 1.93 1.55 1.75
C THR A 76 1.52 1.07 3.13
N THR A 77 0.25 1.29 3.50
CA THR A 77 -0.23 0.96 4.84
C THR A 77 -0.37 -0.53 5.09
N LEU A 78 -0.57 -1.32 4.03
CA LEU A 78 -0.69 -2.78 4.11
C LEU A 78 0.31 -3.42 3.18
N SER A 79 0.82 -4.59 3.57
CA SER A 79 1.77 -5.35 2.76
C SER A 79 1.20 -5.60 1.35
N PRO A 80 1.98 -5.32 0.28
CA PRO A 80 1.45 -5.38 -1.09
C PRO A 80 1.07 -6.79 -1.52
N CYS A 81 -0.06 -6.91 -2.21
CA CYS A 81 -0.48 -8.15 -2.84
C CYS A 81 0.46 -8.50 -4.01
N MET A 82 0.21 -9.65 -4.66
CA MET A 82 1.04 -10.08 -5.78
C MET A 82 1.03 -9.08 -6.94
N MET A 83 -0.12 -8.49 -7.25
CA MET A 83 -0.23 -7.49 -8.32
C MET A 83 0.61 -6.25 -8.00
N CYS A 84 0.49 -5.72 -6.79
CA CYS A 84 1.24 -4.52 -6.38
C CYS A 84 2.72 -4.82 -6.21
N SER A 85 3.08 -6.01 -5.72
CA SER A 85 4.47 -6.45 -5.65
C SER A 85 5.07 -6.56 -7.04
N GLY A 86 4.33 -7.13 -7.99
CA GLY A 86 4.76 -7.17 -9.38
C GLY A 86 4.97 -5.78 -9.97
N THR A 87 4.12 -4.84 -9.62
CA THR A 87 4.26 -3.44 -10.04
C THR A 87 5.56 -2.82 -9.52
N VAL A 88 5.88 -3.04 -8.25
CA VAL A 88 7.15 -2.57 -7.67
C VAL A 88 8.33 -3.11 -8.47
N LEU A 89 8.33 -4.40 -8.77
CA LEU A 89 9.41 -5.03 -9.52
C LEU A 89 9.45 -4.56 -10.97
N GLN A 90 8.28 -4.47 -11.61
CA GLN A 90 8.17 -4.07 -13.01
C GLN A 90 8.74 -2.68 -13.26
N PHE A 91 8.47 -1.74 -12.36
CA PHE A 91 8.91 -0.35 -12.56
C PHE A 91 10.23 -0.04 -11.88
N GLY A 92 10.85 -1.01 -11.21
CA GLY A 92 12.17 -0.83 -10.63
C GLY A 92 12.20 0.04 -9.38
N ILE A 93 11.12 0.06 -8.61
CA ILE A 93 11.10 0.73 -7.32
C ILE A 93 12.03 -0.04 -6.38
N LYS A 94 12.97 0.65 -5.73
CA LYS A 94 14.03 0.01 -4.97
C LYS A 94 13.77 -0.11 -3.48
N LYS A 95 12.81 0.65 -2.96
CA LYS A 95 12.49 0.64 -1.53
C LYS A 95 10.99 0.72 -1.32
N VAL A 96 10.49 -0.16 -0.46
CA VAL A 96 9.08 -0.17 -0.03
C VAL A 96 9.05 -0.15 1.50
N VAL A 97 8.29 0.79 2.06
CA VAL A 97 8.03 0.86 3.49
C VAL A 97 6.60 0.44 3.72
N ILE A 98 6.40 -0.55 4.57
CA ILE A 98 5.11 -1.20 4.79
C ILE A 98 4.62 -0.90 6.20
N GLY A 99 3.38 -0.44 6.33
CA GLY A 99 2.79 -0.17 7.62
C GLY A 99 2.59 -1.43 8.44
N GLU A 100 2.01 -2.47 7.84
CA GLU A 100 1.78 -3.73 8.57
C GLU A 100 1.59 -4.89 7.60
N ASP A 101 1.84 -6.11 8.10
CA ASP A 101 1.62 -7.36 7.36
C ASP A 101 0.80 -8.38 8.17
N ARG A 102 0.21 -7.96 9.29
CA ARG A 102 -0.52 -8.87 10.17
C ARG A 102 -1.89 -9.23 9.65
N ASN A 103 -2.57 -8.27 9.04
CA ASN A 103 -3.88 -8.52 8.44
C ASN A 103 -3.75 -9.18 7.07
N PHE A 104 -2.60 -9.01 6.41
CA PHE A 104 -2.31 -9.62 5.12
C PHE A 104 -0.80 -9.72 4.97
N PRO A 105 -0.23 -10.93 4.89
CA PRO A 105 1.23 -11.09 4.85
C PRO A 105 1.88 -10.56 3.57
N GLY A 106 1.17 -10.58 2.46
CA GLY A 106 1.70 -10.08 1.20
C GLY A 106 2.88 -10.90 0.69
N ASN A 107 3.87 -10.20 0.11
CA ASN A 107 4.96 -10.82 -0.63
C ASN A 107 6.32 -10.21 -0.28
N ILE A 108 6.57 -9.98 1.01
CA ILE A 108 7.82 -9.32 1.47
C ILE A 108 9.06 -10.09 1.02
N GLU A 109 9.03 -11.43 1.18
CA GLU A 109 10.18 -12.25 0.80
C GLU A 109 10.45 -12.21 -0.71
N LEU A 110 9.39 -12.19 -1.51
CA LEU A 110 9.53 -12.03 -2.95
C LEU A 110 10.21 -10.71 -3.31
N LEU A 111 9.79 -9.62 -2.69
CA LEU A 111 10.38 -8.31 -2.92
C LEU A 111 11.86 -8.31 -2.53
N ARG A 112 12.18 -8.83 -1.36
CA ARG A 112 13.55 -8.90 -0.88
C ARG A 112 14.42 -9.78 -1.78
N SER A 113 13.90 -10.90 -2.26
CA SER A 113 14.65 -11.81 -3.14
C SER A 113 14.99 -11.17 -4.47
N HIS A 114 14.26 -10.12 -4.87
CA HIS A 114 14.54 -9.36 -6.09
C HIS A 114 15.31 -8.06 -5.82
N GLY A 115 15.89 -7.93 -4.63
CA GLY A 115 16.75 -6.79 -4.31
C GLY A 115 16.03 -5.53 -3.85
N VAL A 116 14.74 -5.61 -3.54
CA VAL A 116 14.00 -4.46 -3.00
C VAL A 116 14.27 -4.36 -1.50
N GLU A 117 14.63 -3.18 -1.04
CA GLU A 117 14.73 -2.91 0.40
C GLU A 117 13.30 -2.81 0.95
N VAL A 118 12.97 -3.64 1.92
CA VAL A 118 11.64 -3.63 2.55
C VAL A 118 11.79 -3.32 4.03
N VAL A 119 11.10 -2.26 4.46
CA VAL A 119 11.02 -1.85 5.86
C VAL A 119 9.59 -2.12 6.35
N LEU A 120 9.45 -2.92 7.40
CA LEU A 120 8.16 -3.22 8.02
C LEU A 120 8.07 -2.46 9.34
N LEU A 121 7.09 -1.58 9.47
CA LEU A 121 6.98 -0.70 10.64
C LEU A 121 6.17 -1.29 11.79
N ASP A 122 5.31 -2.28 11.50
CA ASP A 122 4.33 -2.78 12.48
C ASP A 122 3.52 -1.64 13.10
N ASP A 123 3.03 -0.76 12.26
CA ASP A 123 2.33 0.44 12.67
C ASP A 123 0.98 0.09 13.31
N PRO A 124 0.78 0.41 14.60
CA PRO A 124 -0.45 0.02 15.30
C PRO A 124 -1.71 0.68 14.74
N GLU A 125 -1.62 1.87 14.20
CA GLU A 125 -2.78 2.54 13.59
C GLU A 125 -3.19 1.88 12.28
N CYS A 126 -2.21 1.49 11.45
CA CYS A 126 -2.49 0.76 10.21
C CYS A 126 -3.13 -0.60 10.53
N ILE A 127 -2.58 -1.31 11.51
CA ILE A 127 -3.10 -2.62 11.95
C ILE A 127 -4.55 -2.47 12.43
N ALA A 128 -4.79 -1.50 13.30
CA ALA A 128 -6.11 -1.30 13.92
C ALA A 128 -7.18 -0.91 12.91
N LEU A 129 -6.85 -0.01 12.00
CA LEU A 129 -7.81 0.45 10.99
C LEU A 129 -8.22 -0.69 10.05
N MET A 130 -7.25 -1.47 9.57
CA MET A 130 -7.55 -2.60 8.69
C MET A 130 -8.34 -3.68 9.42
N ARG A 131 -7.97 -3.99 10.66
CA ARG A 131 -8.68 -4.97 11.48
C ARG A 131 -10.13 -4.55 11.70
N ARG A 132 -10.35 -3.27 11.97
CA ARG A 132 -11.69 -2.71 12.14
C ARG A 132 -12.53 -2.87 10.87
N PHE A 133 -11.95 -2.55 9.72
CA PHE A 133 -12.65 -2.68 8.44
C PHE A 133 -13.03 -4.14 8.15
N ILE A 134 -12.12 -5.08 8.40
CA ILE A 134 -12.37 -6.50 8.18
C ILE A 134 -13.53 -6.97 9.07
N ALA A 135 -13.60 -6.49 10.31
CA ALA A 135 -14.69 -6.83 11.22
C ALA A 135 -16.02 -6.23 10.77
N GLU A 136 -16.00 -5.00 10.25
CA GLU A 136 -17.21 -4.29 9.81
C GLU A 136 -17.71 -4.73 8.44
N ARG A 137 -16.79 -5.00 7.52
CA ARG A 137 -17.11 -5.29 6.13
C ARG A 137 -16.30 -6.49 5.61
N PRO A 138 -16.49 -7.68 6.21
CA PRO A 138 -15.70 -8.85 5.79
C PRO A 138 -15.93 -9.25 4.34
N GLU A 139 -17.12 -8.98 3.80
CA GLU A 139 -17.42 -9.30 2.41
C GLU A 139 -16.58 -8.50 1.42
N LEU A 140 -16.31 -7.22 1.74
CA LEU A 140 -15.49 -6.38 0.87
C LEU A 140 -14.01 -6.77 0.95
N TRP A 141 -13.56 -7.15 2.14
CA TRP A 141 -12.20 -7.66 2.31
C TRP A 141 -12.00 -8.96 1.55
N ASP A 142 -12.94 -9.89 1.70
CA ASP A 142 -12.89 -11.19 1.03
C ASP A 142 -12.87 -11.03 -0.49
N GLU A 143 -13.63 -10.09 -1.02
CA GLU A 143 -13.66 -9.76 -2.44
C GLU A 143 -12.29 -9.25 -2.92
N ASP A 144 -11.63 -8.40 -2.13
CA ASP A 144 -10.35 -7.81 -2.50
C ASP A 144 -9.24 -8.87 -2.58
N ILE A 145 -9.28 -9.87 -1.73
CA ILE A 145 -8.29 -10.95 -1.70
C ILE A 145 -8.76 -12.20 -2.45
N ALA A 146 -9.79 -12.06 -3.29
CA ALA A 146 -10.35 -13.14 -4.11
C ALA A 146 -10.77 -14.37 -3.29
N GLY A 147 -11.33 -14.15 -2.10
CA GLY A 147 -11.78 -15.20 -1.20
C GLY A 147 -10.65 -16.00 -0.56
N ARG A 148 -9.42 -15.52 -0.61
CA ARG A 148 -8.26 -16.22 -0.04
C ARG A 148 -7.93 -15.69 1.33
N GLU A 149 -7.57 -16.59 2.23
CA GLU A 149 -7.03 -16.24 3.54
C GLU A 149 -5.50 -16.29 3.45
N ASN A 150 -4.84 -15.25 3.95
CA ASN A 150 -3.39 -15.23 4.15
C ASN A 150 -2.58 -15.59 2.90
N VAL A 151 -2.87 -14.96 1.81
CA VAL A 151 -2.15 -15.22 0.56
C VAL A 151 -0.87 -14.40 0.47
#